data_acaa3e5329ea4484a8f1aa614fee4504
#
_entry.id   acaa3e5329ea4484a8f1aa614fee4504
#
_cell.length_a   1.000
_cell.length_b   1.000
_cell.length_c   1.000
_cell.angle_alpha   90.00
_cell.angle_beta   90.00
_cell.angle_gamma   90.00
#
_symmetry.space_group_name_H-M   'P 1'
#
loop_
_entity.id
_entity.type
_entity.pdbx_description
1 polymer ?
#
loop_
_entity_poly.entity_id
_entity_poly.type
_entity_poly.pdbx_seq_one_letter_code
_entity_poly.pdbx_strand_id
1 'polypeptide(L)'
;SASGSKFAFVHLSDLSGSFEVVVFSEILEKYRFILKPGNNIIIVADSRIEEGQLRLTAQEIHNLDEIATSSITGLEIAIKKGTEDIKSIIKDIAKYLDKCKSGKSSIYISFTLDQSNKEVQIEIPEQYLITPDMRDNLELISEYILLRNI
;
A
#
# COMPACT_ATOMS: atom_id res chain seq x y z
N SER A 1 7.80 26.67 -23.51
CA SER A 1 6.70 27.61 -23.65
C SER A 1 7.24 29.01 -23.97
N ALA A 2 6.55 29.82 -24.77
CA ALA A 2 6.92 31.19 -25.07
C ALA A 2 6.99 32.09 -23.82
N SER A 3 6.43 31.64 -22.69
CA SER A 3 6.45 32.32 -21.39
C SER A 3 7.58 31.87 -20.45
N GLY A 4 8.51 31.02 -20.91
CA GLY A 4 9.63 30.55 -20.10
C GLY A 4 9.26 29.46 -19.06
N SER A 5 8.00 29.06 -18.95
CA SER A 5 7.56 28.00 -18.04
C SER A 5 8.04 26.65 -18.53
N LYS A 6 8.73 25.92 -17.67
CA LYS A 6 9.15 24.55 -17.93
C LYS A 6 7.93 23.61 -17.77
N PHE A 7 7.85 22.59 -18.59
CA PHE A 7 6.88 21.50 -18.45
C PHE A 7 7.51 20.19 -18.88
N ALA A 8 6.94 19.09 -18.49
CA ALA A 8 7.35 17.75 -18.91
C ALA A 8 6.16 16.95 -19.41
N PHE A 9 6.42 16.06 -20.37
CA PHE A 9 5.48 15.02 -20.75
C PHE A 9 5.85 13.76 -19.95
N VAL A 10 4.91 13.24 -19.19
CA VAL A 10 5.09 12.03 -18.40
C VAL A 10 4.30 10.91 -19.06
N HIS A 11 5.02 9.87 -19.49
CA HIS A 11 4.41 8.69 -20.08
C HIS A 11 4.10 7.68 -18.96
N LEU A 12 2.86 7.25 -18.91
CA LEU A 12 2.32 6.36 -17.90
C LEU A 12 1.65 5.17 -18.53
N SER A 13 1.52 4.09 -17.79
CA SER A 13 0.75 2.92 -18.18
C SER A 13 -0.05 2.38 -17.00
N ASP A 14 -1.21 1.84 -17.29
CA ASP A 14 -2.04 1.07 -16.39
C ASP A 14 -2.57 -0.19 -17.08
N LEU A 15 -3.53 -0.88 -16.44
CA LEU A 15 -4.13 -2.09 -17.01
C LEU A 15 -4.94 -1.83 -18.30
N SER A 16 -5.32 -0.58 -18.57
CA SER A 16 -6.08 -0.20 -19.78
C SER A 16 -5.18 0.21 -20.94
N GLY A 17 -3.93 0.60 -20.70
CA GLY A 17 -2.99 1.00 -21.73
C GLY A 17 -1.98 2.05 -21.28
N SER A 18 -1.38 2.73 -22.28
CA SER A 18 -0.41 3.80 -22.05
C SER A 18 -1.01 5.15 -22.44
N PHE A 19 -0.66 6.17 -21.67
CA PHE A 19 -1.13 7.53 -21.88
C PHE A 19 -0.06 8.55 -21.48
N GLU A 20 -0.23 9.78 -21.93
CA GLU A 20 0.67 10.88 -21.67
C GLU A 20 -0.04 11.98 -20.86
N VAL A 21 0.66 12.51 -19.87
CA VAL A 21 0.17 13.61 -19.04
C VAL A 21 1.16 14.76 -19.08
N VAL A 22 0.67 15.98 -19.31
CA VAL A 22 1.47 17.20 -19.21
C VAL A 22 1.60 17.61 -17.75
N VAL A 23 2.83 17.82 -17.30
CA VAL A 23 3.14 18.26 -15.94
C VAL A 23 3.85 19.61 -16.02
N PHE A 24 3.22 20.69 -15.58
CA PHE A 24 3.81 22.02 -15.56
C PHE A 24 4.82 22.20 -14.44
N SER A 25 5.69 23.20 -14.56
CA SER A 25 6.85 23.42 -13.68
C SER A 25 6.53 23.40 -12.20
N GLU A 26 5.42 23.97 -11.80
CA GLU A 26 5.02 24.04 -10.39
C GLU A 26 4.75 22.65 -9.80
N ILE A 27 3.99 21.81 -10.52
CA ILE A 27 3.72 20.42 -10.15
C ILE A 27 4.98 19.57 -10.30
N LEU A 28 5.78 19.81 -11.34
CA LEU A 28 7.01 19.08 -11.58
C LEU A 28 8.05 19.28 -10.47
N GLU A 29 8.21 20.52 -9.97
CA GLU A 29 9.12 20.83 -8.86
C GLU A 29 8.65 20.17 -7.56
N LYS A 30 7.36 20.23 -7.28
CA LYS A 30 6.77 19.66 -6.06
C LYS A 30 6.91 18.14 -5.99
N TYR A 31 6.73 17.46 -7.13
CA TYR A 31 6.62 15.99 -7.16
C TYR A 31 7.77 15.27 -7.88
N ARG A 32 8.85 15.98 -8.23
CA ARG A 32 10.01 15.44 -8.97
C ARG A 32 10.60 14.16 -8.37
N PHE A 33 10.51 13.98 -7.05
CA PHE A 33 11.06 12.82 -6.35
C PHE A 33 10.18 11.57 -6.52
N ILE A 34 8.91 11.76 -6.80
CA ILE A 34 7.92 10.70 -7.03
C ILE A 34 7.92 10.30 -8.51
N LEU A 35 8.14 11.25 -9.41
CA LEU A 35 8.19 11.04 -10.88
C LEU A 35 9.48 10.37 -11.32
N LYS A 36 9.64 9.10 -10.96
CA LYS A 36 10.76 8.24 -11.36
C LYS A 36 10.24 7.00 -12.06
N PRO A 37 10.96 6.51 -13.10
CA PRO A 37 10.62 5.25 -13.73
C PRO A 37 10.51 4.10 -12.71
N GLY A 38 9.45 3.30 -12.82
CA GLY A 38 9.20 2.16 -11.93
C GLY A 38 8.42 2.50 -10.65
N ASN A 39 8.13 3.77 -10.36
CA ASN A 39 7.27 4.13 -9.25
C ASN A 39 5.79 3.95 -9.65
N ASN A 40 5.00 3.42 -8.71
CA ASN A 40 3.55 3.39 -8.81
C ASN A 40 2.99 4.71 -8.28
N ILE A 41 2.22 5.41 -9.12
CA ILE A 41 1.69 6.73 -8.79
C ILE A 41 0.21 6.85 -9.09
N ILE A 42 -0.46 7.74 -8.37
CA ILE A 42 -1.81 8.23 -8.69
C ILE A 42 -1.65 9.65 -9.19
N ILE A 43 -2.25 9.94 -10.35
CA ILE A 43 -2.30 11.29 -10.89
C ILE A 43 -3.76 11.76 -10.92
N VAL A 44 -3.99 12.92 -10.35
CA VAL A 44 -5.22 13.70 -10.56
C VAL A 44 -4.95 14.67 -11.69
N ALA A 45 -5.71 14.58 -12.78
CA ALA A 45 -5.49 15.37 -13.97
C ALA A 45 -6.78 15.97 -14.50
N ASP A 46 -6.69 17.20 -15.00
CA ASP A 46 -7.72 17.78 -15.86
C ASP A 46 -7.65 17.16 -17.25
N SER A 47 -8.80 16.91 -17.85
CA SER A 47 -8.93 16.40 -19.20
C SER A 47 -9.59 17.42 -20.11
N ARG A 48 -9.05 17.61 -21.32
CA ARG A 48 -9.62 18.44 -22.37
C ARG A 48 -9.50 17.73 -23.70
N ILE A 49 -10.45 17.98 -24.58
CA ILE A 49 -10.35 17.55 -25.99
C ILE A 49 -9.91 18.75 -26.80
N GLU A 50 -8.73 18.67 -27.40
CA GLU A 50 -8.17 19.68 -28.29
C GLU A 50 -7.89 19.03 -29.65
N GLU A 51 -8.45 19.58 -30.72
CA GLU A 51 -8.31 19.05 -32.09
C GLU A 51 -8.64 17.55 -32.22
N GLY A 52 -9.63 17.09 -31.43
CA GLY A 52 -10.05 15.68 -31.42
C GLY A 52 -9.15 14.74 -30.62
N GLN A 53 -8.12 15.24 -29.92
CA GLN A 53 -7.23 14.47 -29.08
C GLN A 53 -7.47 14.79 -27.60
N LEU A 54 -7.44 13.74 -26.77
CA LEU A 54 -7.48 13.88 -25.31
C LEU A 54 -6.15 14.41 -24.81
N ARG A 55 -6.20 15.54 -24.10
CA ARG A 55 -5.08 16.09 -23.37
C ARG A 55 -5.32 16.01 -21.88
N LEU A 56 -4.32 15.49 -21.17
CA LEU A 56 -4.33 15.38 -19.72
C LEU A 56 -3.31 16.35 -19.13
N THR A 57 -3.70 17.09 -18.10
CA THR A 57 -2.83 18.03 -17.38
C THR A 57 -2.85 17.70 -15.90
N ALA A 58 -1.70 17.33 -15.34
CA ALA A 58 -1.58 16.96 -13.93
C ALA A 58 -1.89 18.14 -13.01
N GLN A 59 -2.70 17.89 -11.98
CA GLN A 59 -3.01 18.78 -10.88
C GLN A 59 -2.34 18.32 -9.59
N GLU A 60 -2.39 17.01 -9.31
CA GLU A 60 -1.76 16.41 -8.16
C GLU A 60 -1.13 15.06 -8.53
N ILE A 61 -0.07 14.70 -7.82
CA ILE A 61 0.63 13.43 -8.00
C ILE A 61 0.89 12.85 -6.61
N HIS A 62 0.55 11.58 -6.41
CA HIS A 62 0.73 10.88 -5.14
C HIS A 62 1.46 9.57 -5.36
N ASN A 63 2.25 9.16 -4.38
CA ASN A 63 2.81 7.81 -4.36
C ASN A 63 1.71 6.81 -3.97
N LEU A 64 1.46 5.81 -4.81
CA LEU A 64 0.42 4.81 -4.58
C LEU A 64 0.70 4.00 -3.31
N ASP A 65 1.96 3.64 -3.07
CA ASP A 65 2.34 2.83 -1.91
C ASP A 65 2.15 3.61 -0.60
N GLU A 66 2.42 4.92 -0.60
CA GLU A 66 2.17 5.80 0.56
C GLU A 66 0.68 5.92 0.87
N ILE A 67 -0.17 6.10 -0.16
CA ILE A 67 -1.62 6.16 0.03
C ILE A 67 -2.16 4.81 0.50
N ALA A 68 -1.77 3.71 -0.14
CA ALA A 68 -2.18 2.37 0.26
C ALA A 68 -1.81 2.08 1.72
N THR A 69 -0.58 2.43 2.11
CA THR A 69 -0.10 2.26 3.50
C THR A 69 -0.87 3.14 4.49
N SER A 70 -1.18 4.39 4.14
CA SER A 70 -1.90 5.32 5.02
C SER A 70 -3.39 5.00 5.17
N SER A 71 -3.96 4.24 4.23
CA SER A 71 -5.37 3.83 4.23
C SER A 71 -5.62 2.59 5.07
N ILE A 72 -4.57 1.85 5.46
CA ILE A 72 -4.70 0.66 6.29
C ILE A 72 -4.72 1.10 7.76
N THR A 73 -5.87 1.00 8.41
CA THR A 73 -6.05 1.35 9.83
C THR A 73 -5.63 0.22 10.76
N GLY A 74 -5.71 -1.01 10.28
CA GLY A 74 -5.29 -2.19 11.03
C GLY A 74 -5.10 -3.42 10.14
N LEU A 75 -4.42 -4.42 10.67
CA LEU A 75 -4.18 -5.72 10.04
C LEU A 75 -4.58 -6.84 10.99
N GLU A 76 -5.44 -7.70 10.54
CA GLU A 76 -5.74 -8.96 11.21
C GLU A 76 -4.90 -10.09 10.61
N ILE A 77 -4.17 -10.80 11.47
CA ILE A 77 -3.44 -12.02 11.15
C ILE A 77 -4.29 -13.19 11.67
N ALA A 78 -5.12 -13.76 10.80
CA ALA A 78 -5.97 -14.87 11.14
C ALA A 78 -5.23 -16.19 10.95
N ILE A 79 -5.15 -17.02 12.01
CA ILE A 79 -4.60 -18.36 11.94
C ILE A 79 -5.74 -19.33 11.63
N LYS A 80 -5.58 -20.09 10.55
CA LYS A 80 -6.60 -21.02 10.04
C LYS A 80 -6.95 -22.08 11.10
N LYS A 81 -8.22 -22.46 11.13
CA LYS A 81 -8.71 -23.54 12.00
C LYS A 81 -8.03 -24.88 11.65
N GLY A 82 -7.75 -25.68 12.67
CA GLY A 82 -7.07 -26.98 12.51
C GLY A 82 -5.55 -26.87 12.46
N THR A 83 -4.99 -25.72 12.75
CA THR A 83 -3.54 -25.55 12.89
C THR A 83 -3.07 -26.17 14.19
N GLU A 84 -2.18 -27.16 14.12
CA GLU A 84 -1.72 -27.93 15.30
C GLU A 84 -0.81 -27.11 16.22
N ASP A 85 0.08 -26.28 15.66
CA ASP A 85 1.07 -25.52 16.44
C ASP A 85 0.87 -24.00 16.35
N ILE A 86 -0.29 -23.54 16.80
CA ILE A 86 -0.63 -22.10 16.88
C ILE A 86 0.42 -21.33 17.69
N LYS A 87 0.96 -21.94 18.75
CA LYS A 87 1.93 -21.28 19.65
C LYS A 87 3.24 -20.96 18.94
N SER A 88 3.74 -21.86 18.11
CA SER A 88 4.95 -21.62 17.32
C SER A 88 4.72 -20.50 16.31
N ILE A 89 3.60 -20.51 15.61
CA ILE A 89 3.25 -19.48 14.63
C ILE A 89 3.17 -18.10 15.29
N ILE A 90 2.48 -17.99 16.42
CA ILE A 90 2.40 -16.71 17.17
C ILE A 90 3.81 -16.24 17.59
N LYS A 91 4.69 -17.13 18.01
CA LYS A 91 6.06 -16.80 18.39
C LYS A 91 6.87 -16.27 17.20
N ASP A 92 6.71 -16.88 16.02
CA ASP A 92 7.42 -16.46 14.81
C ASP A 92 6.88 -15.11 14.30
N ILE A 93 5.56 -14.90 14.36
CA ILE A 93 4.94 -13.59 14.09
C ILE A 93 5.52 -12.53 15.02
N ALA A 94 5.53 -12.76 16.34
CA ALA A 94 6.06 -11.80 17.31
C ALA A 94 7.52 -11.46 17.03
N LYS A 95 8.36 -12.46 16.78
CA LYS A 95 9.77 -12.27 16.43
C LYS A 95 9.99 -11.47 15.14
N TYR A 96 9.08 -11.59 14.19
CA TYR A 96 9.11 -10.79 12.97
C TYR A 96 8.67 -9.34 13.26
N LEU A 97 7.57 -9.15 14.00
CA LEU A 97 7.03 -7.85 14.35
C LEU A 97 8.00 -6.98 15.15
N ASP A 98 8.82 -7.58 16.02
CA ASP A 98 9.88 -6.89 16.76
C ASP A 98 10.88 -6.14 15.88
N LYS A 99 10.99 -6.52 14.60
CA LYS A 99 11.88 -5.90 13.62
C LYS A 99 11.18 -4.88 12.72
N CYS A 100 9.86 -4.76 12.83
CA CYS A 100 9.06 -3.90 11.97
C CYS A 100 9.08 -2.46 12.44
N LYS A 101 8.84 -1.54 11.50
CA LYS A 101 8.81 -0.10 11.80
C LYS A 101 7.55 0.28 12.55
N SER A 102 7.71 1.16 13.52
CA SER A 102 6.59 1.81 14.19
C SER A 102 5.74 2.62 13.20
N GLY A 103 4.44 2.65 13.44
CA GLY A 103 3.46 3.33 12.61
C GLY A 103 2.23 3.76 13.40
N LYS A 104 1.07 3.75 12.75
CA LYS A 104 -0.22 4.15 13.35
C LYS A 104 -1.29 3.06 13.26
N SER A 105 -0.97 1.91 12.70
CA SER A 105 -1.93 0.83 12.47
C SER A 105 -1.81 -0.24 13.57
N SER A 106 -2.95 -0.71 14.07
CA SER A 106 -3.01 -1.82 15.02
C SER A 106 -2.88 -3.16 14.29
N ILE A 107 -2.28 -4.15 14.98
CA ILE A 107 -2.24 -5.54 14.50
C ILE A 107 -3.01 -6.41 15.49
N TYR A 108 -3.84 -7.27 14.93
CA TYR A 108 -4.61 -8.26 15.67
C TYR A 108 -4.22 -9.67 15.21
N ILE A 109 -4.11 -10.61 16.16
CA ILE A 109 -3.95 -12.03 15.86
C ILE A 109 -5.25 -12.72 16.25
N SER A 110 -5.88 -13.42 15.31
CA SER A 110 -7.10 -14.19 15.57
C SER A 110 -6.89 -15.68 15.30
N PHE A 111 -7.50 -16.52 16.12
CA PHE A 111 -7.50 -17.98 15.97
C PHE A 111 -8.69 -18.60 16.67
N THR A 112 -9.06 -19.81 16.28
CA THR A 112 -10.15 -20.56 16.88
C THR A 112 -9.61 -21.58 17.88
N LEU A 113 -10.19 -21.61 19.08
CA LEU A 113 -9.91 -22.65 20.08
C LEU A 113 -10.68 -23.93 19.72
N ASP A 114 -9.96 -25.02 19.42
CA ASP A 114 -10.54 -26.28 18.91
C ASP A 114 -11.58 -26.88 19.85
N GLN A 115 -11.37 -26.81 21.17
CA GLN A 115 -12.27 -27.42 22.17
C GLN A 115 -13.61 -26.69 22.30
N SER A 116 -13.70 -25.41 22.03
CA SER A 116 -14.88 -24.58 22.27
C SER A 116 -15.47 -23.95 21.02
N ASN A 117 -14.79 -24.08 19.89
CA ASN A 117 -15.09 -23.39 18.64
C ASN A 117 -15.22 -21.86 18.81
N LYS A 118 -14.60 -21.30 19.86
CA LYS A 118 -14.58 -19.87 20.13
C LYS A 118 -13.44 -19.21 19.37
N GLU A 119 -13.72 -18.10 18.74
CA GLU A 119 -12.72 -17.23 18.16
C GLU A 119 -12.09 -16.35 19.25
N VAL A 120 -10.78 -16.28 19.26
CA VAL A 120 -9.98 -15.41 20.13
C VAL A 120 -9.28 -14.41 19.26
N GLN A 121 -9.38 -13.13 19.58
CA GLN A 121 -8.64 -12.06 18.93
C GLN A 121 -7.77 -11.36 19.99
N ILE A 122 -6.51 -11.18 19.68
CA ILE A 122 -5.51 -10.54 20.54
C ILE A 122 -4.99 -9.30 19.81
N GLU A 123 -5.10 -8.13 20.40
CA GLU A 123 -4.44 -6.93 19.91
C GLU A 123 -2.98 -6.92 20.34
N ILE A 124 -2.08 -6.65 19.42
CA ILE A 124 -0.67 -6.42 19.73
C ILE A 124 -0.54 -4.99 20.27
N PRO A 125 0.13 -4.78 21.43
CA PRO A 125 0.15 -3.49 22.11
C PRO A 125 0.81 -2.35 21.31
N GLU A 126 1.75 -2.69 20.44
CA GLU A 126 2.49 -1.73 19.61
C GLU A 126 1.70 -1.37 18.35
N GLN A 127 2.02 -0.21 17.76
CA GLN A 127 1.49 0.23 16.46
C GLN A 127 2.56 0.13 15.39
N TYR A 128 2.15 -0.26 14.18
CA TYR A 128 3.04 -0.64 13.09
C TYR A 128 2.77 0.16 11.81
N LEU A 129 3.81 0.30 10.99
CA LEU A 129 3.69 0.75 9.61
C LEU A 129 3.44 -0.49 8.73
N ILE A 130 2.20 -0.70 8.31
CA ILE A 130 1.83 -1.84 7.48
C ILE A 130 2.20 -1.54 6.03
N THR A 131 3.23 -2.22 5.54
CA THR A 131 3.71 -2.09 4.16
C THR A 131 3.42 -3.36 3.36
N PRO A 132 3.42 -3.30 2.02
CA PRO A 132 3.35 -4.50 1.18
C PRO A 132 4.42 -5.55 1.56
N ASP A 133 5.68 -5.14 1.71
CA ASP A 133 6.78 -6.03 2.12
C ASP A 133 6.52 -6.72 3.46
N MET A 134 5.91 -6.01 4.41
CA MET A 134 5.53 -6.58 5.70
C MET A 134 4.48 -7.68 5.53
N ARG A 135 3.49 -7.45 4.68
CA ARG A 135 2.44 -8.44 4.39
C ARG A 135 3.01 -9.69 3.75
N ASP A 136 3.82 -9.51 2.70
CA ASP A 136 4.46 -10.62 2.00
C ASP A 136 5.31 -11.47 2.95
N ASN A 137 6.09 -10.84 3.81
CA ASN A 137 6.90 -11.54 4.81
C ASN A 137 6.06 -12.25 5.87
N LEU A 138 4.93 -11.68 6.30
CA LEU A 138 4.01 -12.35 7.23
C LEU A 138 3.39 -13.60 6.59
N GLU A 139 2.97 -13.53 5.33
CA GLU A 139 2.42 -14.69 4.60
C GLU A 139 3.45 -15.82 4.44
N LEU A 140 4.75 -15.48 4.35
CA LEU A 140 5.82 -16.46 4.27
C LEU A 140 6.10 -17.21 5.59
N ILE A 141 5.64 -16.69 6.74
CA ILE A 141 5.84 -17.34 8.04
C ILE A 141 5.12 -18.69 8.10
N SER A 142 3.91 -18.77 7.57
CA SER A 142 3.12 -19.99 7.58
C SER A 142 2.00 -20.00 6.54
N GLU A 143 1.80 -21.12 5.86
CA GLU A 143 0.63 -21.34 4.99
C GLU A 143 -0.72 -21.33 5.74
N TYR A 144 -0.68 -21.38 7.07
CA TYR A 144 -1.87 -21.32 7.94
C TYR A 144 -2.26 -19.88 8.34
N ILE A 145 -1.57 -18.87 7.83
CA ILE A 145 -1.89 -17.46 8.04
C ILE A 145 -2.76 -16.93 6.91
N LEU A 146 -3.70 -16.06 7.25
CA LEU A 146 -4.50 -15.26 6.34
C LEU A 146 -4.50 -13.82 6.81
N LEU A 147 -4.14 -12.88 5.95
CA LEU A 147 -4.11 -11.46 6.26
C LEU A 147 -5.39 -10.75 5.80
N ARG A 148 -5.98 -9.94 6.67
CA ARG A 148 -7.17 -9.12 6.37
C ARG A 148 -6.92 -7.68 6.80
N ASN A 149 -7.33 -6.71 5.98
CA ASN A 149 -7.35 -5.30 6.39
C ASN A 149 -8.59 -5.03 7.26
N ILE A 150 -8.43 -4.20 8.27
CA ILE A 150 -9.49 -3.74 9.17
C ILE A 150 -9.39 -2.23 9.40
#